data_cd0252467569148e499801fcf8d327f1
#
_entry.id   cd0252467569148e499801fcf8d327f1
#
_cell.length_a   1.000
_cell.length_b   1.000
_cell.length_c   1.000
_cell.angle_alpha   90.00
_cell.angle_beta   90.00
_cell.angle_gamma   90.00
#
_symmetry.space_group_name_H-M   'P 1'
#
loop_
_entity.id
_entity.type
_entity.pdbx_description
1 polymer ?
#
loop_
_entity_poly.entity_id
_entity_poly.type
_entity_poly.pdbx_seq_one_letter_code
_entity_poly.pdbx_strand_id
1 'polypeptide(L)'
;MKKEIKKIVKKIPLTKQIAYHVNCKKNAELYDAVLQLSRELRIRGVHFIFCEPPVDERLVNLTAFEKERIDNWVFDFNHIEKDIDKLTRIYGDAFDADYLIQLYDGAKVITVNGEKTVADFSSKYVNIINGRRLTIGQPDKFHNKINIYGPCTVRGTGVEDGQTIASFLQMKINSKYPDSYCVVNQGIGCGSTIYDDIQRIKTTIFQEGDIVVLCQHINESFMRFCKKKNIPSIETSLEFKRPHEYGEWFIDTAVHTNKNGNKGIATCILRKMEAMGILCQDAKAKRKSFVLKEKNDVNENIQNQELEEYLDSLKKYRVQGYEDKKIGAIVMNCNPFTLGHRYLIETASKQVDTLYIFVVEENKSFFEFEDRYQLVKAGTQDLENVVVLPSGKFIISALTFPGYFYKDNNKDAVVDTSKDVDLFGKYIAKILNIKVRFVGEEPIDMVTRQYNRSMQERLPLYGIEVMEIKRKEMGAQVISASRVRKCLENKDFEGIRELVPETTYEYLVKKYS
;
A
#
# COMPACT_ATOMS: atom_id res chain seq x y z
N MET A 1 29.42 -16.82 -37.70
CA MET A 1 28.84 -15.99 -36.60
C MET A 1 29.56 -16.15 -35.26
N LYS A 2 29.62 -17.31 -34.57
CA LYS A 2 30.34 -17.43 -33.27
C LYS A 2 31.87 -17.14 -33.35
N LYS A 3 32.55 -17.44 -34.43
CA LYS A 3 33.99 -17.15 -34.63
C LYS A 3 34.28 -15.67 -34.88
N GLU A 4 33.38 -14.95 -35.55
CA GLU A 4 33.52 -13.51 -35.82
C GLU A 4 33.26 -12.68 -34.55
N ILE A 5 32.23 -13.04 -33.76
CA ILE A 5 31.96 -12.41 -32.46
C ILE A 5 33.17 -12.55 -31.53
N LYS A 6 33.82 -13.73 -31.46
CA LYS A 6 35.05 -13.92 -30.69
C LYS A 6 36.23 -13.04 -31.14
N LYS A 7 36.33 -12.73 -32.44
CA LYS A 7 37.38 -11.82 -32.99
C LYS A 7 37.11 -10.36 -32.60
N ILE A 8 35.83 -9.93 -32.57
CA ILE A 8 35.44 -8.57 -32.18
C ILE A 8 35.66 -8.37 -30.68
N VAL A 9 35.27 -9.35 -29.86
CA VAL A 9 35.43 -9.28 -28.39
C VAL A 9 36.89 -9.19 -27.98
N LYS A 10 37.84 -9.86 -28.67
CA LYS A 10 39.28 -9.77 -28.41
C LYS A 10 39.90 -8.38 -28.65
N LYS A 11 39.24 -7.50 -29.43
CA LYS A 11 39.71 -6.12 -29.69
C LYS A 11 39.18 -5.10 -28.67
N ILE A 12 38.34 -5.49 -27.72
CA ILE A 12 37.77 -4.61 -26.70
C ILE A 12 38.68 -4.63 -25.46
N PRO A 13 39.00 -3.49 -24.82
CA PRO A 13 39.78 -3.45 -23.59
C PRO A 13 39.20 -4.38 -22.51
N LEU A 14 40.08 -4.99 -21.71
CA LEU A 14 39.72 -6.01 -20.71
C LEU A 14 38.62 -5.52 -19.74
N THR A 15 38.65 -4.25 -19.34
CA THR A 15 37.64 -3.62 -18.50
C THR A 15 36.25 -3.60 -19.15
N LYS A 16 36.14 -3.34 -20.46
CA LYS A 16 34.90 -3.40 -21.21
C LYS A 16 34.42 -4.84 -21.43
N GLN A 17 35.33 -5.80 -21.59
CA GLN A 17 34.97 -7.22 -21.64
C GLN A 17 34.41 -7.75 -20.34
N ILE A 18 35.00 -7.36 -19.19
CA ILE A 18 34.48 -7.70 -17.86
C ILE A 18 33.10 -7.07 -17.66
N ALA A 19 32.93 -5.78 -17.98
CA ALA A 19 31.62 -5.11 -17.89
C ALA A 19 30.56 -5.77 -18.77
N TYR A 20 30.91 -6.19 -19.98
CA TYR A 20 30.00 -6.92 -20.86
C TYR A 20 29.58 -8.28 -20.29
N HIS A 21 30.51 -9.07 -19.74
CA HIS A 21 30.19 -10.35 -19.11
C HIS A 21 29.33 -10.20 -17.85
N VAL A 22 29.61 -9.20 -17.02
CA VAL A 22 28.81 -8.89 -15.83
C VAL A 22 27.38 -8.49 -16.23
N ASN A 23 27.21 -7.66 -17.25
CA ASN A 23 25.89 -7.27 -17.75
C ASN A 23 25.13 -8.45 -18.36
N CYS A 24 25.80 -9.34 -19.11
CA CYS A 24 25.15 -10.55 -19.65
C CYS A 24 24.67 -11.49 -18.53
N LYS A 25 25.46 -11.65 -17.46
CA LYS A 25 25.08 -12.47 -16.32
C LYS A 25 23.89 -11.87 -15.55
N LYS A 26 23.93 -10.57 -15.26
CA LYS A 26 22.83 -9.85 -14.60
C LYS A 26 21.53 -9.91 -15.43
N ASN A 27 21.62 -9.78 -16.74
CA ASN A 27 20.45 -9.91 -17.62
C ASN A 27 19.87 -11.33 -17.59
N ALA A 28 20.70 -12.37 -17.54
CA ALA A 28 20.23 -13.75 -17.45
C ALA A 28 19.49 -14.02 -16.13
N GLU A 29 20.03 -13.54 -15.01
CA GLU A 29 19.40 -13.65 -13.68
C GLU A 29 18.05 -12.93 -13.63
N LEU A 30 17.98 -11.73 -14.22
CA LEU A 30 16.73 -10.98 -14.34
C LEU A 30 15.69 -11.72 -15.20
N TYR A 31 16.10 -12.27 -16.34
CA TYR A 31 15.20 -12.98 -17.25
C TYR A 31 14.62 -14.22 -16.57
N ASP A 32 15.45 -14.95 -15.83
CA ASP A 32 15.01 -16.11 -15.06
C ASP A 32 14.08 -15.72 -13.90
N ALA A 33 14.35 -14.61 -13.21
CA ALA A 33 13.48 -14.12 -12.14
C ALA A 33 12.06 -13.80 -12.64
N VAL A 34 11.93 -13.13 -13.80
CA VAL A 34 10.61 -12.83 -14.39
C VAL A 34 9.93 -14.11 -14.89
N LEU A 35 10.69 -15.04 -15.47
CA LEU A 35 10.14 -16.32 -15.91
C LEU A 35 9.59 -17.14 -14.74
N GLN A 36 10.33 -17.22 -13.63
CA GLN A 36 9.88 -17.91 -12.42
C GLN A 36 8.63 -17.24 -11.85
N LEU A 37 8.62 -15.90 -11.69
CA LEU A 37 7.47 -15.15 -11.23
C LEU A 37 6.22 -15.44 -12.09
N SER A 38 6.35 -15.37 -13.41
CA SER A 38 5.25 -15.68 -14.34
C SER A 38 4.70 -17.11 -14.17
N ARG A 39 5.57 -18.09 -13.89
CA ARG A 39 5.18 -19.48 -13.66
C ARG A 39 4.48 -19.66 -12.31
N GLU A 40 5.02 -19.07 -11.26
CA GLU A 40 4.46 -19.14 -9.90
C GLU A 40 3.06 -18.54 -9.84
N LEU A 41 2.86 -17.37 -10.44
CA LEU A 41 1.55 -16.73 -10.56
C LEU A 41 0.56 -17.60 -11.32
N ARG A 42 0.97 -18.14 -12.49
CA ARG A 42 0.11 -18.98 -13.33
C ARG A 42 -0.32 -20.27 -12.64
N ILE A 43 0.56 -20.95 -11.90
CA ILE A 43 0.22 -22.16 -11.15
C ILE A 43 -0.89 -21.89 -10.14
N ARG A 44 -0.95 -20.67 -9.61
CA ARG A 44 -1.96 -20.21 -8.65
C ARG A 44 -3.18 -19.52 -9.29
N GLY A 45 -3.31 -19.61 -10.61
CA GLY A 45 -4.44 -19.05 -11.37
C GLY A 45 -4.43 -17.53 -11.51
N VAL A 46 -3.29 -16.88 -11.26
CA VAL A 46 -3.09 -15.43 -11.50
C VAL A 46 -2.50 -15.25 -12.89
N HIS A 47 -3.09 -14.35 -13.68
CA HIS A 47 -2.60 -14.03 -15.01
C HIS A 47 -1.47 -13.02 -14.95
N PHE A 48 -0.39 -13.27 -15.69
CA PHE A 48 0.76 -12.39 -15.76
C PHE A 48 0.96 -11.85 -17.16
N ILE A 49 1.20 -10.54 -17.28
CA ILE A 49 1.51 -9.84 -18.52
C ILE A 49 2.73 -8.94 -18.29
N PHE A 50 3.76 -9.11 -19.10
CA PHE A 50 4.84 -8.13 -19.17
C PHE A 50 4.49 -7.03 -20.18
N CYS A 51 4.62 -5.76 -19.78
CA CYS A 51 4.36 -4.62 -20.63
C CYS A 51 5.64 -3.78 -20.77
N GLU A 52 6.14 -3.62 -21.98
CA GLU A 52 7.22 -2.68 -22.26
C GLU A 52 6.61 -1.33 -22.62
N PRO A 53 6.73 -0.31 -21.75
CA PRO A 53 6.22 1.03 -22.05
C PRO A 53 7.00 1.66 -23.20
N PRO A 54 6.41 2.62 -23.94
CA PRO A 54 7.08 3.26 -25.05
C PRO A 54 8.27 4.11 -24.59
N VAL A 55 9.29 4.17 -25.39
CA VAL A 55 10.43 5.11 -25.27
C VAL A 55 10.41 6.03 -26.47
N ASP A 56 10.70 7.29 -26.28
CA ASP A 56 10.92 8.19 -27.41
C ASP A 56 12.28 7.89 -28.05
N GLU A 57 12.27 7.14 -29.14
CA GLU A 57 13.49 6.72 -29.86
C GLU A 57 14.32 7.92 -30.36
N ARG A 58 13.71 9.11 -30.51
CA ARG A 58 14.44 10.34 -30.90
C ARG A 58 15.48 10.72 -29.86
N LEU A 59 15.30 10.29 -28.61
CA LEU A 59 16.18 10.61 -27.48
C LEU A 59 17.37 9.65 -27.36
N VAL A 60 17.26 8.45 -27.94
CA VAL A 60 18.34 7.45 -27.91
C VAL A 60 19.49 7.85 -28.85
N ASN A 61 19.20 8.61 -29.91
CA ASN A 61 20.13 8.98 -30.96
C ASN A 61 20.54 10.45 -30.95
N LEU A 62 20.37 11.17 -29.84
CA LEU A 62 20.68 12.59 -29.72
C LEU A 62 22.18 12.86 -29.80
N THR A 63 22.53 13.94 -30.49
CA THR A 63 23.87 14.53 -30.48
C THR A 63 24.22 15.06 -29.08
N ALA A 64 25.51 15.30 -28.82
CA ALA A 64 25.97 15.86 -27.54
C ALA A 64 25.27 17.19 -27.19
N PHE A 65 25.04 18.04 -28.19
CA PHE A 65 24.35 19.33 -28.06
C PHE A 65 22.85 19.16 -27.70
N GLU A 66 22.19 18.20 -28.32
CA GLU A 66 20.81 17.86 -28.03
C GLU A 66 20.66 17.22 -26.63
N LYS A 67 21.66 16.41 -26.19
CA LYS A 67 21.72 15.89 -24.82
C LYS A 67 21.87 16.97 -23.78
N GLU A 68 22.75 17.97 -23.99
CA GLU A 68 22.90 19.12 -23.10
C GLU A 68 21.60 19.93 -22.98
N ARG A 69 20.86 20.06 -24.08
CA ARG A 69 19.52 20.69 -24.08
C ARG A 69 18.48 19.89 -23.30
N ILE A 70 18.64 18.58 -23.21
CA ILE A 70 17.78 17.64 -22.50
C ILE A 70 18.15 17.55 -21.02
N ASP A 71 19.43 17.59 -20.66
CA ASP A 71 19.89 17.61 -19.27
C ASP A 71 19.32 18.82 -18.51
N ASN A 72 19.00 19.91 -19.23
CA ASN A 72 18.21 21.02 -18.69
C ASN A 72 16.72 20.68 -18.44
N TRP A 73 16.26 19.47 -18.76
CA TRP A 73 14.91 18.96 -18.53
C TRP A 73 14.85 17.87 -17.47
N VAL A 74 15.96 17.58 -16.81
CA VAL A 74 15.99 16.72 -15.62
C VAL A 74 15.47 17.54 -14.44
N PHE A 75 14.41 17.05 -13.80
CA PHE A 75 13.78 17.69 -12.66
C PHE A 75 14.32 17.12 -11.34
N ASP A 76 14.54 17.99 -10.38
CA ASP A 76 14.73 17.57 -9.00
C ASP A 76 13.37 17.30 -8.36
N PHE A 77 12.90 16.07 -8.42
CA PHE A 77 11.60 15.67 -7.86
C PHE A 77 11.46 15.86 -6.35
N ASN A 78 12.54 16.17 -5.64
CA ASN A 78 12.49 16.51 -4.22
C ASN A 78 12.35 18.01 -3.98
N HIS A 79 12.62 18.82 -5.00
CA HIS A 79 12.58 20.29 -4.94
C HIS A 79 11.98 20.85 -6.24
N ILE A 80 10.81 20.35 -6.60
CA ILE A 80 10.16 20.66 -7.89
C ILE A 80 9.87 22.17 -8.05
N GLU A 81 9.73 22.89 -6.95
CA GLU A 81 9.56 24.35 -6.92
C GLU A 81 10.74 25.10 -7.58
N LYS A 82 11.92 24.49 -7.65
CA LYS A 82 13.10 25.08 -8.31
C LYS A 82 13.04 24.95 -9.83
N ASP A 83 12.20 24.08 -10.35
CA ASP A 83 12.10 23.74 -11.75
C ASP A 83 10.80 24.23 -12.41
N ILE A 84 10.06 25.15 -11.75
CA ILE A 84 8.77 25.68 -12.24
C ILE A 84 8.90 26.27 -13.66
N ASP A 85 9.93 27.04 -13.95
CA ASP A 85 10.16 27.61 -15.29
C ASP A 85 10.31 26.53 -16.37
N LYS A 86 10.92 25.38 -16.03
CA LYS A 86 11.04 24.24 -16.94
C LYS A 86 9.69 23.57 -17.13
N LEU A 87 8.92 23.40 -16.07
CA LEU A 87 7.59 22.81 -16.11
C LEU A 87 6.62 23.66 -16.92
N THR A 88 6.63 24.98 -16.75
CA THR A 88 5.80 25.90 -17.52
C THR A 88 6.07 25.78 -19.03
N ARG A 89 7.33 25.56 -19.44
CA ARG A 89 7.67 25.32 -20.86
C ARG A 89 7.06 24.03 -21.41
N ILE A 90 6.87 23.00 -20.57
CA ILE A 90 6.27 21.71 -20.99
C ILE A 90 4.76 21.81 -21.08
N TYR A 91 4.12 22.42 -20.10
CA TYR A 91 2.67 22.49 -19.98
C TYR A 91 2.05 23.73 -20.63
N GLY A 92 2.89 24.72 -20.98
CA GLY A 92 2.49 26.01 -21.53
C GLY A 92 2.00 26.98 -20.45
N ASP A 93 1.82 28.25 -20.85
CA ASP A 93 1.41 29.35 -19.95
C ASP A 93 -0.03 29.25 -19.42
N ALA A 94 -0.77 28.24 -19.85
CA ALA A 94 -2.15 28.00 -19.40
C ALA A 94 -2.23 27.35 -18.00
N PHE A 95 -1.10 26.85 -17.47
CA PHE A 95 -1.03 26.20 -16.17
C PHE A 95 -0.30 27.09 -15.17
N ASP A 96 -0.89 27.29 -13.99
CA ASP A 96 -0.24 28.01 -12.91
C ASP A 96 0.81 27.15 -12.17
N ALA A 97 1.68 27.81 -11.42
CA ALA A 97 2.76 27.16 -10.69
C ALA A 97 2.23 26.16 -9.63
N ASP A 98 1.14 26.49 -8.95
CA ASP A 98 0.54 25.64 -7.92
C ASP A 98 0.00 24.33 -8.52
N TYR A 99 -0.60 24.39 -9.69
CA TYR A 99 -1.02 23.20 -10.43
C TYR A 99 0.17 22.29 -10.74
N LEU A 100 1.25 22.87 -11.27
CA LEU A 100 2.45 22.11 -11.64
C LEU A 100 3.14 21.49 -10.43
N ILE A 101 3.27 22.24 -9.33
CA ILE A 101 3.80 21.72 -8.08
C ILE A 101 2.98 20.54 -7.59
N GLN A 102 1.65 20.64 -7.56
CA GLN A 102 0.78 19.57 -7.10
C GLN A 102 0.87 18.30 -7.96
N LEU A 103 1.16 18.40 -9.27
CA LEU A 103 1.34 17.23 -10.12
C LEU A 103 2.60 16.41 -9.77
N TYR A 104 3.63 17.04 -9.20
CA TYR A 104 4.92 16.44 -8.94
C TYR A 104 5.24 16.19 -7.46
N ASP A 105 4.62 16.92 -6.53
CA ASP A 105 4.89 16.84 -5.09
C ASP A 105 4.65 15.44 -4.49
N GLY A 106 3.72 14.66 -5.04
CA GLY A 106 3.49 13.27 -4.67
C GLY A 106 4.59 12.29 -5.09
N ALA A 107 5.71 12.79 -5.62
CA ALA A 107 6.76 11.95 -6.20
C ALA A 107 7.74 11.33 -5.17
N LYS A 108 7.60 11.61 -3.88
CA LYS A 108 8.54 11.18 -2.84
C LYS A 108 8.54 9.66 -2.66
N VAL A 109 9.64 9.02 -3.10
CA VAL A 109 9.88 7.60 -2.83
C VAL A 109 10.52 7.47 -1.46
N ILE A 110 9.97 6.63 -0.62
CA ILE A 110 10.46 6.33 0.72
C ILE A 110 10.78 4.84 0.84
N THR A 111 11.60 4.49 1.81
CA THR A 111 11.89 3.09 2.14
C THR A 111 11.24 2.78 3.48
N VAL A 112 10.34 1.81 3.48
CA VAL A 112 9.66 1.32 4.68
C VAL A 112 9.99 -0.16 4.83
N ASN A 113 10.59 -0.54 5.96
CA ASN A 113 11.01 -1.93 6.23
C ASN A 113 11.84 -2.58 5.11
N GLY A 114 12.76 -1.79 4.49
CA GLY A 114 13.60 -2.26 3.39
C GLY A 114 12.90 -2.36 2.02
N GLU A 115 11.61 -2.06 1.92
CA GLU A 115 10.88 -2.01 0.66
C GLU A 115 10.66 -0.55 0.22
N LYS A 116 10.86 -0.28 -1.05
CA LYS A 116 10.52 1.04 -1.63
C LYS A 116 9.03 1.17 -1.82
N THR A 117 8.49 2.29 -1.40
CA THR A 117 7.09 2.69 -1.60
C THR A 117 7.01 4.19 -1.89
N VAL A 118 5.83 4.72 -2.11
CA VAL A 118 5.61 6.15 -2.29
C VAL A 118 4.96 6.70 -1.03
N ALA A 119 5.40 7.88 -0.58
CA ALA A 119 4.77 8.58 0.54
C ALA A 119 3.32 8.93 0.20
N ASP A 120 2.41 8.81 1.18
CA ASP A 120 1.04 9.27 1.00
C ASP A 120 1.03 10.78 0.77
N PHE A 121 0.18 11.17 -0.16
CA PHE A 121 0.06 12.56 -0.58
C PHE A 121 -1.39 12.81 -1.01
N SER A 122 -1.92 13.98 -0.71
CA SER A 122 -3.26 14.37 -1.16
C SER A 122 -3.28 15.81 -1.63
N SER A 123 -3.73 16.01 -2.85
CA SER A 123 -3.99 17.32 -3.43
C SER A 123 -5.27 17.27 -4.26
N LYS A 124 -5.61 18.38 -4.90
CA LYS A 124 -6.74 18.43 -5.83
C LYS A 124 -6.55 17.49 -7.05
N TYR A 125 -5.31 17.25 -7.45
CA TYR A 125 -4.99 16.58 -8.72
C TYR A 125 -4.29 15.22 -8.55
N VAL A 126 -3.56 15.05 -7.44
CA VAL A 126 -2.71 13.88 -7.18
C VAL A 126 -3.00 13.34 -5.80
N ASN A 127 -3.41 12.09 -5.72
CA ASN A 127 -3.68 11.43 -4.46
C ASN A 127 -2.97 10.08 -4.41
N ILE A 128 -2.16 9.88 -3.37
CA ILE A 128 -1.45 8.64 -3.08
C ILE A 128 -1.92 8.18 -1.71
N ILE A 129 -2.49 7.00 -1.65
CA ILE A 129 -3.09 6.43 -0.44
C ILE A 129 -2.51 5.03 -0.23
N ASN A 130 -1.96 4.77 0.95
CA ASN A 130 -1.28 3.51 1.27
C ASN A 130 -0.14 3.19 0.28
N GLY A 131 0.65 4.21 -0.08
CA GLY A 131 1.74 4.06 -1.04
C GLY A 131 1.30 3.78 -2.47
N ARG A 132 0.02 3.97 -2.81
CA ARG A 132 -0.55 3.69 -4.13
C ARG A 132 -1.22 4.93 -4.70
N ARG A 133 -0.96 5.21 -5.97
CA ARG A 133 -1.65 6.27 -6.69
C ARG A 133 -3.13 5.95 -6.82
N LEU A 134 -4.01 6.91 -6.52
CA LEU A 134 -5.46 6.77 -6.67
C LEU A 134 -5.81 6.40 -8.11
N THR A 135 -6.68 5.41 -8.27
CA THR A 135 -7.26 5.03 -9.56
C THR A 135 -8.71 5.49 -9.59
N ILE A 136 -9.04 6.36 -10.53
CA ILE A 136 -10.40 6.91 -10.65
C ILE A 136 -11.35 5.88 -11.26
N GLY A 137 -12.56 5.83 -10.73
CA GLY A 137 -13.65 4.98 -11.25
C GLY A 137 -13.60 3.53 -10.80
N GLN A 138 -12.84 3.21 -9.74
CA GLN A 138 -12.89 1.87 -9.14
C GLN A 138 -14.30 1.57 -8.64
N PRO A 139 -14.86 0.37 -8.94
CA PRO A 139 -16.19 -0.01 -8.48
C PRO A 139 -16.16 -0.40 -6.99
N ASP A 140 -17.26 -0.21 -6.30
CA ASP A 140 -17.42 -0.65 -4.89
C ASP A 140 -17.43 -2.17 -4.75
N LYS A 141 -17.91 -2.87 -5.79
CA LYS A 141 -17.94 -4.34 -5.85
C LYS A 141 -17.18 -4.81 -7.07
N PHE A 142 -16.36 -5.85 -6.90
CA PHE A 142 -15.59 -6.46 -7.98
C PHE A 142 -15.23 -7.91 -7.62
N HIS A 143 -14.82 -8.68 -8.62
CA HIS A 143 -14.43 -10.07 -8.41
C HIS A 143 -12.92 -10.22 -8.28
N ASN A 144 -12.17 -9.55 -9.15
CA ASN A 144 -10.73 -9.68 -9.27
C ASN A 144 -10.05 -8.31 -9.38
N LYS A 145 -8.75 -8.29 -9.07
CA LYS A 145 -7.90 -7.11 -9.22
C LYS A 145 -7.05 -7.19 -10.48
N ILE A 146 -6.82 -6.02 -11.09
CA ILE A 146 -5.79 -5.84 -12.12
C ILE A 146 -4.71 -4.96 -11.50
N ASN A 147 -3.59 -5.55 -11.09
CA ASN A 147 -2.49 -4.83 -10.44
C ASN A 147 -1.45 -4.43 -11.48
N ILE A 148 -1.16 -3.13 -11.63
CA ILE A 148 -0.19 -2.60 -12.57
C ILE A 148 1.04 -2.12 -11.81
N TYR A 149 2.17 -2.84 -11.94
CA TYR A 149 3.45 -2.53 -11.34
C TYR A 149 4.36 -1.83 -12.33
N GLY A 150 5.23 -0.96 -11.82
CA GLY A 150 6.23 -0.30 -12.64
C GLY A 150 6.74 1.01 -12.05
N PRO A 151 7.58 1.74 -12.82
CA PRO A 151 8.22 2.98 -12.41
C PRO A 151 7.26 4.18 -12.42
N CYS A 152 7.84 5.37 -12.46
CA CYS A 152 7.14 6.66 -12.50
C CYS A 152 6.08 6.79 -13.62
N THR A 153 6.28 6.16 -14.76
CA THR A 153 5.28 6.10 -15.85
C THR A 153 3.99 5.43 -15.39
N VAL A 154 4.09 4.31 -14.70
CA VAL A 154 2.92 3.61 -14.15
C VAL A 154 2.28 4.42 -13.02
N ARG A 155 3.09 4.99 -12.12
CA ARG A 155 2.57 5.88 -11.08
C ARG A 155 1.80 7.06 -11.67
N GLY A 156 2.17 7.54 -12.84
CA GLY A 156 1.55 8.69 -13.49
C GLY A 156 2.17 10.01 -13.02
N THR A 157 3.51 10.10 -13.02
CA THR A 157 4.22 11.35 -12.75
C THR A 157 3.85 12.40 -13.80
N GLY A 158 3.49 13.60 -13.33
CA GLY A 158 3.15 14.73 -14.19
C GLY A 158 1.75 14.69 -14.82
N VAL A 159 0.85 13.81 -14.36
CA VAL A 159 -0.55 13.77 -14.79
C VAL A 159 -1.48 13.68 -13.59
N GLU A 160 -2.74 14.09 -13.77
CA GLU A 160 -3.78 13.97 -12.75
C GLU A 160 -4.20 12.51 -12.48
N ASP A 161 -4.86 12.25 -11.37
CA ASP A 161 -5.34 10.91 -11.00
C ASP A 161 -6.18 10.24 -12.09
N GLY A 162 -7.08 11.01 -12.72
CA GLY A 162 -7.91 10.51 -13.82
C GLY A 162 -7.18 10.24 -15.13
N GLN A 163 -5.93 10.66 -15.26
CA GLN A 163 -5.11 10.60 -16.47
C GLN A 163 -4.00 9.54 -16.39
N THR A 164 -3.96 8.75 -15.34
CA THR A 164 -2.99 7.63 -15.20
C THR A 164 -3.35 6.44 -16.09
N ILE A 165 -2.39 5.57 -16.37
CA ILE A 165 -2.63 4.31 -17.09
C ILE A 165 -3.72 3.49 -16.39
N ALA A 166 -3.66 3.40 -15.06
CA ALA A 166 -4.61 2.65 -14.26
C ALA A 166 -6.03 3.22 -14.37
N SER A 167 -6.19 4.54 -14.27
CA SER A 167 -7.51 5.20 -14.38
C SER A 167 -8.11 5.06 -15.77
N PHE A 168 -7.31 5.22 -16.84
CA PHE A 168 -7.81 4.97 -18.19
C PHE A 168 -8.18 3.50 -18.42
N LEU A 169 -7.40 2.57 -17.85
CA LEU A 169 -7.75 1.15 -17.93
C LEU A 169 -9.03 0.85 -17.16
N GLN A 170 -9.20 1.41 -15.95
CA GLN A 170 -10.43 1.24 -15.15
C GLN A 170 -11.66 1.74 -15.92
N MET A 171 -11.61 2.94 -16.50
CA MET A 171 -12.70 3.46 -17.29
C MET A 171 -13.09 2.56 -18.48
N LYS A 172 -12.08 2.00 -19.17
CA LYS A 172 -12.30 1.08 -20.29
C LYS A 172 -12.85 -0.27 -19.84
N ILE A 173 -12.39 -0.78 -18.71
CA ILE A 173 -12.91 -2.01 -18.09
C ILE A 173 -14.37 -1.81 -17.68
N ASN A 174 -14.70 -0.71 -16.99
CA ASN A 174 -16.09 -0.44 -16.57
C ASN A 174 -17.06 -0.39 -17.74
N SER A 175 -16.62 0.11 -18.91
CA SER A 175 -17.49 0.21 -20.08
C SER A 175 -17.84 -1.15 -20.72
N LYS A 176 -17.03 -2.19 -20.49
CA LYS A 176 -17.19 -3.52 -21.11
C LYS A 176 -17.49 -4.62 -20.09
N TYR A 177 -16.95 -4.48 -18.88
CA TYR A 177 -16.99 -5.46 -17.79
C TYR A 177 -17.35 -4.74 -16.47
N PRO A 178 -18.56 -4.14 -16.37
CA PRO A 178 -18.98 -3.39 -15.19
C PRO A 178 -18.90 -4.26 -13.94
N ASP A 179 -18.46 -3.69 -12.84
CA ASP A 179 -18.36 -4.33 -11.51
C ASP A 179 -17.54 -5.64 -11.46
N SER A 180 -16.71 -5.89 -12.48
CA SER A 180 -15.95 -7.14 -12.58
C SER A 180 -14.53 -7.02 -12.05
N TYR A 181 -13.84 -5.88 -12.27
CA TYR A 181 -12.43 -5.70 -11.93
C TYR A 181 -12.15 -4.37 -11.28
N CYS A 182 -11.29 -4.40 -10.25
CA CYS A 182 -10.70 -3.21 -9.64
C CYS A 182 -9.25 -3.07 -10.13
N VAL A 183 -8.95 -2.01 -10.87
CA VAL A 183 -7.57 -1.70 -11.32
C VAL A 183 -6.83 -0.98 -10.22
N VAL A 184 -5.67 -1.50 -9.82
CA VAL A 184 -4.83 -0.98 -8.75
C VAL A 184 -3.51 -0.46 -9.34
N ASN A 185 -3.23 0.81 -9.13
CA ASN A 185 -1.95 1.42 -9.51
C ASN A 185 -0.90 1.09 -8.45
N GLN A 186 0.06 0.25 -8.81
CA GLN A 186 1.19 -0.18 -7.98
C GLN A 186 2.50 0.51 -8.40
N GLY A 187 2.45 1.59 -9.18
CA GLY A 187 3.64 2.33 -9.62
C GLY A 187 4.34 3.02 -8.45
N ILE A 188 5.67 2.90 -8.37
CA ILE A 188 6.44 3.54 -7.30
C ILE A 188 6.98 4.89 -7.78
N GLY A 189 7.99 4.90 -8.61
CA GLY A 189 8.61 6.15 -9.05
C GLY A 189 10.07 5.99 -9.43
N CYS A 190 10.73 7.12 -9.62
CA CYS A 190 12.14 7.16 -9.97
C CYS A 190 13.00 6.46 -8.92
N GLY A 191 13.98 5.67 -9.39
CA GLY A 191 14.86 4.89 -8.53
C GLY A 191 14.31 3.53 -8.08
N SER A 192 13.08 3.14 -8.45
CA SER A 192 12.65 1.76 -8.33
C SER A 192 13.20 0.92 -9.49
N THR A 193 13.53 -0.32 -9.18
CA THR A 193 14.02 -1.30 -10.15
C THR A 193 12.97 -2.38 -10.38
N ILE A 194 13.13 -3.14 -11.45
CA ILE A 194 12.29 -4.31 -11.70
C ILE A 194 12.38 -5.35 -10.56
N TYR A 195 13.49 -5.43 -9.85
CA TYR A 195 13.64 -6.30 -8.68
C TYR A 195 12.78 -5.82 -7.50
N ASP A 196 12.66 -4.50 -7.31
CA ASP A 196 11.74 -3.92 -6.31
C ASP A 196 10.29 -4.32 -6.65
N ASP A 197 9.89 -4.23 -7.91
CA ASP A 197 8.55 -4.64 -8.35
C ASP A 197 8.32 -6.15 -8.18
N ILE A 198 9.30 -6.99 -8.52
CA ILE A 198 9.22 -8.45 -8.32
C ILE A 198 9.03 -8.78 -6.83
N GLN A 199 9.75 -8.12 -5.92
CA GLN A 199 9.58 -8.34 -4.48
C GLN A 199 8.18 -7.91 -4.01
N ARG A 200 7.70 -6.77 -4.44
CA ARG A 200 6.34 -6.29 -4.12
C ARG A 200 5.25 -7.20 -4.66
N ILE A 201 5.41 -7.73 -5.87
CA ILE A 201 4.49 -8.73 -6.41
C ILE A 201 4.48 -9.97 -5.51
N LYS A 202 5.65 -10.43 -5.05
CA LYS A 202 5.74 -11.61 -4.19
C LYS A 202 5.06 -11.43 -2.83
N THR A 203 5.00 -10.22 -2.31
CA THR A 203 4.36 -9.87 -1.03
C THR A 203 2.93 -9.34 -1.18
N THR A 204 2.43 -9.18 -2.40
CA THR A 204 1.03 -8.76 -2.65
C THR A 204 0.07 -9.93 -2.44
N ILE A 205 -1.10 -9.59 -1.88
CA ILE A 205 -2.20 -10.53 -1.70
C ILE A 205 -2.95 -10.70 -3.02
N PHE A 206 -2.99 -11.91 -3.52
CA PHE A 206 -3.70 -12.29 -4.73
C PHE A 206 -4.81 -13.30 -4.45
N GLN A 207 -5.76 -13.35 -5.38
CA GLN A 207 -6.70 -14.45 -5.51
C GLN A 207 -6.68 -15.00 -6.94
N GLU A 208 -7.16 -16.22 -7.13
CA GLU A 208 -7.25 -16.83 -8.47
C GLU A 208 -8.11 -15.94 -9.41
N GLY A 209 -7.63 -15.70 -10.61
CA GLY A 209 -8.25 -14.80 -11.59
C GLY A 209 -7.77 -13.35 -11.52
N ASP A 210 -6.96 -12.96 -10.52
CA ASP A 210 -6.31 -11.68 -10.52
C ASP A 210 -5.33 -11.56 -11.70
N ILE A 211 -5.07 -10.32 -12.13
CA ILE A 211 -4.17 -10.03 -13.24
C ILE A 211 -3.03 -9.15 -12.73
N VAL A 212 -1.81 -9.52 -13.06
CA VAL A 212 -0.59 -8.76 -12.81
C VAL A 212 -0.04 -8.25 -14.14
N VAL A 213 0.10 -6.94 -14.26
CA VAL A 213 0.78 -6.28 -15.37
C VAL A 213 2.07 -5.66 -14.84
N LEU A 214 3.22 -6.16 -15.28
CA LEU A 214 4.52 -5.62 -14.92
C LEU A 214 5.04 -4.76 -16.08
N CYS A 215 5.00 -3.43 -15.90
CA CYS A 215 5.45 -2.45 -16.87
C CYS A 215 6.89 -2.04 -16.57
N GLN A 216 7.84 -2.45 -17.40
CA GLN A 216 9.25 -2.09 -17.22
C GLN A 216 9.99 -2.02 -18.55
N HIS A 217 10.96 -1.09 -18.63
CA HIS A 217 11.94 -1.07 -19.71
C HIS A 217 13.08 -2.03 -19.41
N ILE A 218 13.29 -3.02 -20.28
CA ILE A 218 14.46 -3.90 -20.15
C ILE A 218 15.34 -3.76 -21.40
N ASN A 219 14.98 -4.38 -22.47
CA ASN A 219 15.61 -4.27 -23.80
C ASN A 219 14.90 -5.20 -24.79
N GLU A 220 15.15 -5.02 -26.10
CA GLU A 220 14.60 -5.88 -27.16
C GLU A 220 14.91 -7.37 -26.99
N SER A 221 16.07 -7.71 -26.42
CA SER A 221 16.44 -9.12 -26.19
C SER A 221 15.52 -9.78 -25.18
N PHE A 222 15.03 -9.01 -24.20
CA PHE A 222 14.06 -9.50 -23.23
C PHE A 222 12.69 -9.77 -23.88
N MET A 223 12.22 -8.91 -24.76
CA MET A 223 10.97 -9.13 -25.47
C MET A 223 11.04 -10.39 -26.36
N ARG A 224 12.19 -10.64 -27.00
CA ARG A 224 12.46 -11.90 -27.71
C ARG A 224 12.47 -13.11 -26.77
N PHE A 225 13.02 -12.97 -25.57
CA PHE A 225 13.01 -13.99 -24.55
C PHE A 225 11.58 -14.30 -24.09
N CYS A 226 10.73 -13.28 -23.82
CA CYS A 226 9.32 -13.45 -23.48
C CYS A 226 8.59 -14.28 -24.54
N LYS A 227 8.74 -13.93 -25.82
CA LYS A 227 8.16 -14.70 -26.94
C LYS A 227 8.63 -16.15 -26.94
N LYS A 228 9.95 -16.40 -26.79
CA LYS A 228 10.54 -17.76 -26.75
C LYS A 228 10.07 -18.60 -25.57
N LYS A 229 9.78 -17.97 -24.42
CA LYS A 229 9.38 -18.65 -23.18
C LYS A 229 7.87 -18.66 -22.95
N ASN A 230 7.08 -18.17 -23.92
CA ASN A 230 5.63 -18.03 -23.86
C ASN A 230 5.17 -17.21 -22.62
N ILE A 231 5.93 -16.15 -22.29
CA ILE A 231 5.50 -15.14 -21.31
C ILE A 231 4.60 -14.16 -22.06
N PRO A 232 3.35 -13.97 -21.65
CA PRO A 232 2.47 -12.97 -22.24
C PRO A 232 3.13 -11.59 -22.15
N SER A 233 3.31 -10.92 -23.28
CA SER A 233 3.99 -9.62 -23.33
C SER A 233 3.34 -8.68 -24.33
N ILE A 234 3.51 -7.37 -24.04
CA ILE A 234 3.05 -6.24 -24.86
C ILE A 234 4.28 -5.37 -25.15
N GLU A 235 4.50 -5.08 -26.41
CA GLU A 235 5.49 -4.11 -26.90
C GLU A 235 4.71 -2.86 -27.33
N THR A 236 4.53 -1.91 -26.43
CA THR A 236 3.69 -0.73 -26.69
C THR A 236 4.34 0.21 -27.71
N SER A 237 5.66 0.21 -27.83
CA SER A 237 6.40 1.00 -28.83
C SER A 237 5.90 0.77 -30.26
N LEU A 238 5.35 -0.40 -30.57
CA LEU A 238 4.76 -0.69 -31.89
C LEU A 238 3.53 0.18 -32.20
N GLU A 239 2.75 0.52 -31.21
CA GLU A 239 1.57 1.41 -31.35
C GLU A 239 1.97 2.89 -31.46
N PHE A 240 3.17 3.25 -30.99
CA PHE A 240 3.70 4.61 -30.95
C PHE A 240 4.73 4.91 -32.08
N LYS A 241 4.95 3.98 -33.00
CA LYS A 241 5.95 4.09 -34.11
C LYS A 241 5.58 5.07 -35.21
N ARG A 242 4.37 5.57 -35.27
CA ARG A 242 4.00 6.59 -36.25
C ARG A 242 4.69 7.93 -35.93
N PRO A 243 5.03 8.73 -36.96
CA PRO A 243 5.53 10.08 -36.73
C PRO A 243 4.54 10.85 -35.83
N HIS A 244 5.04 11.48 -34.77
CA HIS A 244 4.25 12.29 -33.87
C HIS A 244 5.02 13.57 -33.52
N GLU A 245 4.31 14.62 -33.17
CA GLU A 245 4.91 15.85 -32.68
C GLU A 245 5.41 15.69 -31.25
N TYR A 246 6.42 16.46 -30.90
CA TYR A 246 6.93 16.52 -29.52
C TYR A 246 5.78 16.95 -28.57
N GLY A 247 5.60 16.20 -27.49
CA GLY A 247 4.50 16.45 -26.54
C GLY A 247 3.17 15.75 -26.86
N GLU A 248 3.02 15.11 -28.02
CA GLU A 248 1.79 14.35 -28.33
C GLU A 248 1.58 13.17 -27.37
N TRP A 249 2.66 12.50 -26.96
CA TRP A 249 2.65 11.28 -26.14
C TRP A 249 3.42 11.38 -24.83
N PHE A 250 4.43 12.27 -24.77
CA PHE A 250 5.36 12.38 -23.68
C PHE A 250 5.32 13.77 -23.05
N ILE A 251 5.61 13.84 -21.75
CA ILE A 251 5.74 15.08 -21.00
C ILE A 251 7.18 15.57 -21.06
N ASP A 252 8.12 14.64 -20.89
CA ASP A 252 9.55 14.91 -20.85
C ASP A 252 10.29 14.07 -21.88
N THR A 253 11.59 14.24 -21.86
CA THR A 253 12.51 13.76 -22.86
C THR A 253 12.69 12.25 -22.95
N ALA A 254 12.09 11.43 -22.05
CA ALA A 254 12.49 10.03 -22.10
C ALA A 254 11.37 9.03 -21.86
N VAL A 255 10.63 9.13 -20.78
CA VAL A 255 9.82 8.00 -20.29
C VAL A 255 8.46 8.40 -19.69
N HIS A 256 8.24 9.65 -19.30
CA HIS A 256 6.97 10.06 -18.73
C HIS A 256 5.97 10.35 -19.84
N THR A 257 4.95 9.53 -19.92
CA THR A 257 3.87 9.68 -20.90
C THR A 257 2.81 10.64 -20.38
N ASN A 258 2.31 11.52 -21.27
CA ASN A 258 1.18 12.40 -20.98
C ASN A 258 -0.15 11.62 -20.99
N LYS A 259 -1.29 12.32 -20.82
CA LYS A 259 -2.62 11.70 -20.85
C LYS A 259 -2.89 10.85 -22.10
N ASN A 260 -2.42 11.27 -23.27
CA ASN A 260 -2.64 10.55 -24.52
C ASN A 260 -1.80 9.27 -24.59
N GLY A 261 -0.53 9.34 -24.19
CA GLY A 261 0.36 8.19 -24.06
C GLY A 261 -0.18 7.18 -23.05
N ASN A 262 -0.62 7.63 -21.86
CA ASN A 262 -1.22 6.77 -20.84
C ASN A 262 -2.49 6.07 -21.34
N LYS A 263 -3.35 6.79 -22.06
CA LYS A 263 -4.55 6.22 -22.70
C LYS A 263 -4.21 5.17 -23.75
N GLY A 264 -3.14 5.39 -24.52
CA GLY A 264 -2.61 4.43 -25.51
C GLY A 264 -2.12 3.14 -24.84
N ILE A 265 -1.27 3.25 -23.81
CA ILE A 265 -0.78 2.09 -23.03
C ILE A 265 -1.94 1.29 -22.43
N ALA A 266 -2.89 1.97 -21.78
CA ALA A 266 -4.09 1.33 -21.21
C ALA A 266 -4.89 0.57 -22.28
N THR A 267 -4.96 1.09 -23.52
CA THR A 267 -5.62 0.41 -24.64
C THR A 267 -4.86 -0.86 -25.06
N CYS A 268 -3.53 -0.82 -25.14
CA CYS A 268 -2.71 -1.98 -25.44
C CYS A 268 -2.87 -3.09 -24.39
N ILE A 269 -2.91 -2.70 -23.10
CA ILE A 269 -3.12 -3.64 -22.00
C ILE A 269 -4.49 -4.31 -22.12
N LEU A 270 -5.57 -3.52 -22.33
CA LEU A 270 -6.92 -4.07 -22.48
C LEU A 270 -7.01 -5.05 -23.67
N ARG A 271 -6.53 -4.64 -24.85
CA ARG A 271 -6.51 -5.51 -26.04
C ARG A 271 -5.76 -6.82 -25.80
N LYS A 272 -4.65 -6.78 -25.06
CA LYS A 272 -3.91 -7.99 -24.71
C LYS A 272 -4.70 -8.92 -23.80
N MET A 273 -5.36 -8.39 -22.78
CA MET A 273 -6.21 -9.17 -21.87
C MET A 273 -7.39 -9.79 -22.62
N GLU A 274 -8.04 -9.04 -23.51
CA GLU A 274 -9.12 -9.54 -24.38
C GLU A 274 -8.62 -10.65 -25.32
N ALA A 275 -7.47 -10.46 -25.98
CA ALA A 275 -6.86 -11.45 -26.87
C ALA A 275 -6.45 -12.74 -26.12
N MET A 276 -6.14 -12.66 -24.83
CA MET A 276 -5.87 -13.82 -23.98
C MET A 276 -7.13 -14.49 -23.45
N GLY A 277 -8.32 -13.89 -23.62
CA GLY A 277 -9.59 -14.41 -23.10
C GLY A 277 -9.64 -14.51 -21.57
N ILE A 278 -8.91 -13.63 -20.86
CA ILE A 278 -8.80 -13.69 -19.39
C ILE A 278 -9.78 -12.76 -18.67
N LEU A 279 -10.52 -11.94 -19.41
CA LEU A 279 -11.57 -11.09 -18.86
C LEU A 279 -12.92 -11.79 -18.93
N CYS A 280 -13.64 -11.85 -17.80
CA CYS A 280 -14.97 -12.43 -17.71
C CYS A 280 -15.91 -11.50 -16.91
N GLN A 281 -17.21 -11.60 -17.16
CA GLN A 281 -18.24 -10.81 -16.47
C GLN A 281 -18.81 -11.53 -15.24
N ASP A 282 -18.67 -12.85 -15.16
CA ASP A 282 -19.32 -13.65 -14.13
C ASP A 282 -18.52 -13.71 -12.82
N ALA A 283 -19.22 -13.48 -11.71
CA ALA A 283 -18.68 -13.68 -10.37
C ALA A 283 -18.38 -15.18 -10.16
N LYS A 284 -17.12 -15.54 -10.08
CA LYS A 284 -16.74 -16.87 -9.60
C LYS A 284 -16.80 -16.89 -8.07
N ALA A 285 -17.09 -18.06 -7.49
CA ALA A 285 -17.18 -18.26 -6.04
C ALA A 285 -15.97 -17.68 -5.29
N LYS A 286 -16.17 -17.23 -4.03
CA LYS A 286 -15.10 -16.75 -3.15
C LYS A 286 -13.90 -17.68 -3.20
N ARG A 287 -12.75 -17.17 -3.61
CA ARG A 287 -11.50 -17.90 -3.77
C ARG A 287 -10.56 -17.57 -2.62
N LYS A 288 -9.73 -18.54 -2.25
CA LYS A 288 -8.74 -18.35 -1.19
C LYS A 288 -7.67 -17.36 -1.65
N SER A 289 -7.44 -16.31 -0.87
CA SER A 289 -6.34 -15.38 -1.11
C SER A 289 -5.00 -15.98 -0.68
N PHE A 290 -3.91 -15.54 -1.31
CA PHE A 290 -2.55 -16.02 -1.04
C PHE A 290 -1.50 -14.94 -1.34
N VAL A 291 -0.28 -15.14 -0.85
CA VAL A 291 0.94 -14.42 -1.25
C VAL A 291 1.96 -15.41 -1.82
N LEU A 292 2.83 -14.96 -2.72
CA LEU A 292 3.86 -15.83 -3.30
C LEU A 292 5.01 -16.08 -2.32
N LYS A 293 5.37 -15.07 -1.55
CA LYS A 293 6.42 -15.11 -0.53
C LYS A 293 5.90 -14.39 0.72
N GLU A 294 5.91 -15.08 1.84
CA GLU A 294 5.76 -14.42 3.12
C GLU A 294 7.01 -13.53 3.36
N LYS A 295 6.80 -12.35 3.91
CA LYS A 295 7.93 -11.48 4.30
C LYS A 295 8.76 -12.21 5.34
N ASN A 296 9.97 -12.62 4.97
CA ASN A 296 10.97 -13.06 5.96
C ASN A 296 11.64 -11.81 6.49
N ASP A 297 11.36 -11.48 7.74
CA ASP A 297 12.06 -10.42 8.45
C ASP A 297 13.52 -10.82 8.69
N VAL A 298 14.46 -10.07 8.10
CA VAL A 298 15.93 -10.30 8.22
C VAL A 298 16.47 -10.04 9.63
N ASN A 299 15.61 -9.60 10.57
CA ASN A 299 15.95 -9.37 11.98
C ASN A 299 15.43 -10.47 12.93
N GLU A 300 15.32 -11.72 12.44
CA GLU A 300 14.55 -12.77 13.12
C GLU A 300 15.14 -13.28 14.46
N ASN A 301 16.47 -13.19 14.71
CA ASN A 301 17.03 -13.94 15.84
C ASN A 301 16.85 -13.30 17.23
N ILE A 302 16.80 -11.98 17.36
CA ILE A 302 16.57 -11.30 18.66
C ILE A 302 15.08 -11.05 18.91
N GLN A 303 14.33 -10.75 17.88
CA GLN A 303 12.88 -10.50 18.00
C GLN A 303 12.07 -11.79 18.17
N ASN A 304 12.55 -12.92 17.70
CA ASN A 304 11.84 -14.21 17.83
C ASN A 304 11.75 -14.66 19.30
N GLN A 305 12.82 -14.56 20.09
CA GLN A 305 12.79 -14.95 21.49
C GLN A 305 11.79 -14.08 22.30
N GLU A 306 11.84 -12.77 22.12
CA GLU A 306 10.93 -11.84 22.80
C GLU A 306 9.46 -12.01 22.36
N LEU A 307 9.23 -12.33 21.08
CA LEU A 307 7.89 -12.67 20.57
C LEU A 307 7.39 -13.98 21.19
N GLU A 308 8.23 -15.02 21.26
CA GLU A 308 7.86 -16.29 21.88
C GLU A 308 7.51 -16.11 23.37
N GLU A 309 8.31 -15.35 24.11
CA GLU A 309 8.03 -15.01 25.51
C GLU A 309 6.68 -14.27 25.67
N TYR A 310 6.39 -13.32 24.76
CA TYR A 310 5.11 -12.62 24.78
C TYR A 310 3.95 -13.57 24.44
N LEU A 311 4.06 -14.40 23.41
CA LEU A 311 3.05 -15.37 23.03
C LEU A 311 2.80 -16.40 24.15
N ASP A 312 3.86 -16.83 24.83
CA ASP A 312 3.72 -17.71 26.00
C ASP A 312 3.02 -17.00 27.18
N SER A 313 3.28 -15.71 27.36
CA SER A 313 2.57 -14.91 28.35
C SER A 313 1.07 -14.78 28.06
N LEU A 314 0.65 -14.81 26.79
CA LEU A 314 -0.75 -14.76 26.40
C LEU A 314 -1.50 -16.06 26.69
N LYS A 315 -0.82 -17.22 26.73
CA LYS A 315 -1.46 -18.51 27.01
C LYS A 315 -2.19 -18.55 28.36
N LYS A 316 -1.72 -17.81 29.36
CA LYS A 316 -2.36 -17.70 30.70
C LYS A 316 -3.74 -17.03 30.66
N TYR A 317 -4.05 -16.29 29.61
CA TYR A 317 -5.33 -15.60 29.44
C TYR A 317 -6.34 -16.39 28.60
N ARG A 318 -5.98 -17.61 28.16
CA ARG A 318 -6.94 -18.49 27.49
C ARG A 318 -8.10 -18.82 28.42
N VAL A 319 -9.31 -18.65 27.91
CA VAL A 319 -10.52 -19.02 28.65
C VAL A 319 -10.81 -20.50 28.51
N GLN A 320 -11.47 -21.11 29.48
CA GLN A 320 -11.83 -22.53 29.43
C GLN A 320 -12.71 -22.80 28.20
N GLY A 321 -12.40 -23.86 27.44
CA GLY A 321 -13.10 -24.23 26.20
C GLY A 321 -12.92 -23.23 25.07
N TYR A 322 -11.77 -22.52 25.02
CA TYR A 322 -11.50 -21.50 24.03
C TYR A 322 -11.51 -22.02 22.58
N GLU A 323 -11.29 -23.32 22.39
CA GLU A 323 -11.30 -23.96 21.07
C GLU A 323 -12.67 -23.89 20.40
N ASP A 324 -13.75 -24.07 21.18
CA ASP A 324 -15.14 -24.16 20.71
C ASP A 324 -15.88 -22.80 20.82
N LYS A 325 -15.24 -21.78 21.40
CA LYS A 325 -15.84 -20.46 21.59
C LYS A 325 -15.65 -19.54 20.41
N LYS A 326 -16.63 -18.71 20.12
CA LYS A 326 -16.49 -17.57 19.25
C LYS A 326 -15.76 -16.45 20.00
N ILE A 327 -14.48 -16.28 19.69
CA ILE A 327 -13.62 -15.32 20.40
C ILE A 327 -13.37 -14.10 19.52
N GLY A 328 -13.61 -12.92 20.08
CA GLY A 328 -13.35 -11.63 19.45
C GLY A 328 -12.18 -10.87 20.09
N ALA A 329 -11.67 -9.88 19.38
CA ALA A 329 -10.66 -8.96 19.91
C ALA A 329 -10.88 -7.53 19.44
N ILE A 330 -10.52 -6.59 20.31
CA ILE A 330 -10.36 -5.16 20.02
C ILE A 330 -8.95 -4.75 20.44
N VAL A 331 -8.31 -3.86 19.70
CA VAL A 331 -7.09 -3.16 20.14
C VAL A 331 -7.41 -1.68 20.18
N MET A 332 -7.07 -1.02 21.27
CA MET A 332 -7.37 0.38 21.47
C MET A 332 -6.32 1.09 22.33
N ASN A 333 -6.10 2.37 22.02
CA ASN A 333 -5.17 3.20 22.77
C ASN A 333 -5.79 3.79 24.06
N CYS A 334 -7.08 4.13 24.03
CA CYS A 334 -7.83 4.69 25.16
C CYS A 334 -7.16 5.88 25.86
N ASN A 335 -6.86 6.92 25.14
CA ASN A 335 -6.10 8.09 25.60
C ASN A 335 -6.96 9.37 25.80
N PRO A 336 -7.82 9.44 26.87
CA PRO A 336 -8.20 8.42 27.84
C PRO A 336 -9.35 7.51 27.38
N PHE A 337 -9.85 6.63 28.27
CA PHE A 337 -11.03 5.81 28.04
C PHE A 337 -12.30 6.66 28.00
N THR A 338 -13.13 6.51 26.95
CA THR A 338 -14.32 7.34 26.69
C THR A 338 -15.59 6.50 26.53
N LEU A 339 -16.76 7.14 26.57
CA LEU A 339 -18.04 6.49 26.26
C LEU A 339 -18.10 5.92 24.84
N GLY A 340 -17.33 6.47 23.90
CA GLY A 340 -17.18 5.88 22.57
C GLY A 340 -16.43 4.53 22.57
N HIS A 341 -15.35 4.42 23.36
CA HIS A 341 -14.65 3.17 23.57
C HIS A 341 -15.55 2.14 24.29
N ARG A 342 -16.25 2.57 25.33
CA ARG A 342 -17.19 1.71 26.05
C ARG A 342 -18.29 1.16 25.13
N TYR A 343 -18.88 1.97 24.28
CA TYR A 343 -19.90 1.56 23.33
C TYR A 343 -19.39 0.52 22.34
N LEU A 344 -18.18 0.70 21.81
CA LEU A 344 -17.53 -0.27 20.93
C LEU A 344 -17.39 -1.63 21.63
N ILE A 345 -16.90 -1.63 22.87
CA ILE A 345 -16.72 -2.84 23.68
C ILE A 345 -18.05 -3.54 23.95
N GLU A 346 -19.06 -2.81 24.42
CA GLU A 346 -20.39 -3.35 24.71
C GLU A 346 -21.06 -3.96 23.47
N THR A 347 -20.89 -3.29 22.32
CA THR A 347 -21.47 -3.77 21.06
C THR A 347 -20.77 -5.03 20.57
N ALA A 348 -19.44 -5.10 20.71
CA ALA A 348 -18.65 -6.26 20.32
C ALA A 348 -18.87 -7.44 21.29
N SER A 349 -18.92 -7.19 22.60
CA SER A 349 -19.08 -8.25 23.62
C SER A 349 -20.37 -9.05 23.45
N LYS A 350 -21.43 -8.44 22.96
CA LYS A 350 -22.72 -9.09 22.67
C LYS A 350 -22.68 -10.06 21.47
N GLN A 351 -21.60 -10.05 20.67
CA GLN A 351 -21.50 -10.83 19.43
C GLN A 351 -20.55 -12.02 19.55
N VAL A 352 -19.91 -12.19 20.71
CA VAL A 352 -18.91 -13.23 20.95
C VAL A 352 -19.02 -13.82 22.36
N ASP A 353 -18.54 -15.04 22.53
CA ASP A 353 -18.52 -15.70 23.85
C ASP A 353 -17.44 -15.10 24.78
N THR A 354 -16.36 -14.61 24.19
CA THR A 354 -15.28 -13.92 24.91
C THR A 354 -14.71 -12.81 24.04
N LEU A 355 -14.50 -11.64 24.64
CA LEU A 355 -13.89 -10.49 23.98
C LEU A 355 -12.58 -10.11 24.66
N TYR A 356 -11.46 -10.23 23.98
CA TYR A 356 -10.17 -9.72 24.42
C TYR A 356 -9.99 -8.26 24.03
N ILE A 357 -9.60 -7.41 24.98
CA ILE A 357 -9.28 -6.00 24.75
C ILE A 357 -7.79 -5.80 24.96
N PHE A 358 -7.06 -5.54 23.90
CA PHE A 358 -5.64 -5.18 23.96
C PHE A 358 -5.51 -3.67 24.12
N VAL A 359 -5.01 -3.22 25.27
CA VAL A 359 -4.67 -1.81 25.49
C VAL A 359 -3.24 -1.58 25.01
N VAL A 360 -3.06 -0.61 24.11
CA VAL A 360 -1.75 -0.29 23.51
C VAL A 360 -0.76 0.12 24.61
N GLU A 361 0.37 -0.58 24.73
CA GLU A 361 1.34 -0.40 25.82
C GLU A 361 2.31 0.76 25.58
N GLU A 362 2.45 1.23 24.35
CA GLU A 362 3.36 2.32 23.99
C GLU A 362 3.09 3.63 24.73
N ASN A 363 4.10 4.17 25.44
CA ASN A 363 4.01 5.37 26.28
C ASN A 363 4.31 6.69 25.52
N LYS A 364 3.80 6.85 24.30
CA LYS A 364 3.82 8.12 23.55
C LYS A 364 2.49 8.87 23.59
N SER A 365 1.60 8.44 24.46
CA SER A 365 0.27 9.03 24.66
C SER A 365 0.28 10.07 25.80
N PHE A 366 -0.75 10.93 25.87
CA PHE A 366 -0.92 11.91 26.95
C PHE A 366 -1.05 11.23 28.34
N PHE A 367 -1.78 10.12 28.39
CA PHE A 367 -1.88 9.28 29.60
C PHE A 367 -0.92 8.11 29.48
N GLU A 368 -0.23 7.78 30.57
CA GLU A 368 0.65 6.62 30.65
C GLU A 368 -0.12 5.31 30.46
N PHE A 369 0.58 4.25 30.06
CA PHE A 369 -0.04 2.95 29.81
C PHE A 369 -0.81 2.44 31.02
N GLU A 370 -0.22 2.48 32.22
CA GLU A 370 -0.85 1.96 33.43
C GLU A 370 -2.19 2.64 33.72
N ASP A 371 -2.24 3.97 33.59
CA ASP A 371 -3.49 4.73 33.77
C ASP A 371 -4.56 4.28 32.76
N ARG A 372 -4.19 4.19 31.50
CA ARG A 372 -5.12 3.77 30.43
C ARG A 372 -5.62 2.35 30.63
N TYR A 373 -4.73 1.45 31.04
CA TYR A 373 -5.06 0.06 31.32
C TYR A 373 -6.04 -0.08 32.48
N GLN A 374 -5.78 0.63 33.57
CA GLN A 374 -6.68 0.63 34.75
C GLN A 374 -8.04 1.25 34.45
N LEU A 375 -8.08 2.34 33.67
CA LEU A 375 -9.34 2.97 33.26
C LEU A 375 -10.21 2.05 32.41
N VAL A 376 -9.60 1.30 31.48
CA VAL A 376 -10.31 0.29 30.68
C VAL A 376 -10.83 -0.83 31.57
N LYS A 377 -10.02 -1.36 32.48
CA LYS A 377 -10.44 -2.41 33.40
C LYS A 377 -11.60 -1.96 34.30
N ALA A 378 -11.47 -0.80 34.94
CA ALA A 378 -12.53 -0.26 35.79
C ALA A 378 -13.82 0.04 35.00
N GLY A 379 -13.66 0.58 33.78
CA GLY A 379 -14.80 0.93 32.94
C GLY A 379 -15.45 -0.25 32.20
N THR A 380 -14.97 -1.48 32.38
CA THR A 380 -15.53 -2.70 31.74
C THR A 380 -15.77 -3.85 32.71
N GLN A 381 -15.60 -3.62 34.03
CA GLN A 381 -15.69 -4.66 35.05
C GLN A 381 -17.07 -5.34 35.18
N ASP A 382 -18.11 -4.70 34.67
CA ASP A 382 -19.49 -5.21 34.64
C ASP A 382 -19.76 -6.11 33.41
N LEU A 383 -18.80 -6.25 32.51
CA LEU A 383 -18.92 -7.11 31.32
C LEU A 383 -18.20 -8.46 31.58
N GLU A 384 -18.95 -9.48 31.94
CA GLU A 384 -18.42 -10.79 32.39
C GLU A 384 -17.57 -11.51 31.34
N ASN A 385 -17.84 -11.28 30.06
CA ASN A 385 -17.13 -11.93 28.95
C ASN A 385 -15.99 -11.10 28.36
N VAL A 386 -15.59 -10.00 29.04
CA VAL A 386 -14.50 -9.12 28.59
C VAL A 386 -13.23 -9.39 29.39
N VAL A 387 -12.12 -9.59 28.69
CA VAL A 387 -10.79 -9.79 29.28
C VAL A 387 -9.85 -8.71 28.76
N VAL A 388 -9.34 -7.86 29.65
CA VAL A 388 -8.42 -6.76 29.31
C VAL A 388 -6.97 -7.23 29.41
N LEU A 389 -6.20 -7.03 28.33
CA LEU A 389 -4.82 -7.46 28.18
C LEU A 389 -3.89 -6.30 27.78
N PRO A 390 -2.60 -6.32 28.19
CA PRO A 390 -1.61 -5.44 27.59
C PRO A 390 -1.29 -5.90 26.17
N SER A 391 -1.04 -4.95 25.26
CA SER A 391 -0.68 -5.25 23.88
C SER A 391 0.75 -5.79 23.72
N GLY A 392 1.58 -5.58 24.71
CA GLY A 392 3.03 -5.75 24.56
C GLY A 392 3.58 -4.84 23.46
N LYS A 393 4.83 -5.07 23.08
CA LYS A 393 5.50 -4.33 22.01
C LYS A 393 5.22 -4.89 20.59
N PHE A 394 4.26 -5.80 20.47
CA PHE A 394 3.95 -6.52 19.22
C PHE A 394 2.60 -6.15 18.59
N ILE A 395 1.84 -5.22 19.20
CA ILE A 395 0.58 -4.70 18.67
C ILE A 395 0.59 -3.17 18.78
N ILE A 396 0.51 -2.46 17.66
CA ILE A 396 0.51 -1.00 17.57
C ILE A 396 1.64 -0.39 18.43
N SER A 397 2.87 -0.69 18.07
CA SER A 397 4.07 -0.23 18.77
C SER A 397 5.03 0.48 17.82
N ALA A 398 6.07 1.11 18.36
CA ALA A 398 7.15 1.67 17.56
C ALA A 398 7.86 0.61 16.69
N LEU A 399 7.76 -0.67 17.06
CA LEU A 399 8.34 -1.81 16.36
C LEU A 399 7.46 -2.28 15.17
N THR A 400 6.14 -2.35 15.38
CA THR A 400 5.21 -2.95 14.44
C THR A 400 4.44 -1.91 13.63
N PHE A 401 4.24 -0.71 14.20
CA PHE A 401 3.47 0.36 13.61
C PHE A 401 4.02 1.77 14.00
N PRO A 402 5.26 2.13 13.64
CA PRO A 402 5.90 3.37 14.09
C PRO A 402 5.11 4.63 13.72
N GLY A 403 4.47 4.69 12.57
CA GLY A 403 3.71 5.85 12.10
C GLY A 403 2.46 6.19 12.91
N TYR A 404 1.92 5.24 13.68
CA TYR A 404 0.76 5.49 14.53
C TYR A 404 0.99 6.62 15.55
N PHE A 405 2.21 6.79 16.03
CA PHE A 405 2.57 7.72 17.10
C PHE A 405 3.04 9.10 16.59
N TYR A 406 3.15 9.29 15.29
CA TYR A 406 3.53 10.57 14.67
C TYR A 406 2.34 11.35 14.11
N LYS A 407 1.11 10.97 14.46
CA LYS A 407 -0.15 11.56 13.97
C LYS A 407 -0.25 13.07 14.17
N ASP A 408 0.25 13.57 15.31
CA ASP A 408 0.13 14.98 15.69
C ASP A 408 1.16 15.88 14.98
N ASN A 409 2.24 15.31 14.44
CA ASN A 409 3.33 16.07 13.83
C ASN A 409 3.37 15.97 12.30
N ASN A 410 2.62 15.05 11.68
CA ASN A 410 2.65 14.84 10.24
C ASN A 410 1.33 14.19 9.79
N LYS A 411 0.36 15.02 9.42
CA LYS A 411 -0.97 14.55 8.98
C LYS A 411 -0.92 13.68 7.70
N ASP A 412 0.23 13.59 7.06
CA ASP A 412 0.43 12.97 5.75
C ASP A 412 1.38 11.74 5.77
N ALA A 413 1.68 11.18 6.96
CA ALA A 413 2.59 10.03 7.06
C ALA A 413 1.94 8.73 6.54
N VAL A 414 2.55 8.14 5.51
CA VAL A 414 2.27 6.76 5.10
C VAL A 414 2.78 5.81 6.17
N VAL A 415 1.91 4.93 6.59
CA VAL A 415 2.25 3.97 7.63
C VAL A 415 2.07 2.56 7.10
N ASP A 416 3.17 1.79 7.03
CA ASP A 416 3.07 0.37 6.77
C ASP A 416 2.45 -0.35 7.97
N THR A 417 1.19 -0.69 7.82
CA THR A 417 0.39 -1.39 8.84
C THR A 417 0.44 -2.91 8.67
N SER A 418 1.05 -3.39 7.58
CA SER A 418 1.02 -4.81 7.20
C SER A 418 1.74 -5.69 8.21
N LYS A 419 2.87 -5.23 8.75
CA LYS A 419 3.66 -5.99 9.74
C LYS A 419 2.87 -6.23 11.02
N ASP A 420 2.19 -5.21 11.53
CA ASP A 420 1.37 -5.30 12.74
C ASP A 420 0.18 -6.25 12.54
N VAL A 421 -0.54 -6.08 11.43
CA VAL A 421 -1.71 -6.90 11.09
C VAL A 421 -1.34 -8.36 10.88
N ASP A 422 -0.23 -8.64 10.17
CA ASP A 422 0.23 -10.01 9.92
C ASP A 422 0.71 -10.69 11.20
N LEU A 423 1.45 -9.97 12.05
CA LEU A 423 1.91 -10.50 13.33
C LEU A 423 0.72 -10.86 14.23
N PHE A 424 -0.28 -9.97 14.29
CA PHE A 424 -1.51 -10.24 15.02
C PHE A 424 -2.22 -11.49 14.46
N GLY A 425 -2.44 -11.56 13.14
CA GLY A 425 -3.17 -12.66 12.51
C GLY A 425 -2.44 -14.01 12.60
N LYS A 426 -1.13 -14.00 12.33
CA LYS A 426 -0.32 -15.23 12.24
C LYS A 426 -0.03 -15.85 13.61
N TYR A 427 0.19 -15.04 14.63
CA TYR A 427 0.68 -15.48 15.94
C TYR A 427 -0.32 -15.24 17.08
N ILE A 428 -0.71 -13.99 17.32
CA ILE A 428 -1.49 -13.61 18.51
C ILE A 428 -2.89 -14.18 18.44
N ALA A 429 -3.57 -14.01 17.33
CA ALA A 429 -4.92 -14.52 17.14
C ALA A 429 -4.96 -16.05 17.22
N LYS A 430 -3.94 -16.72 16.71
CA LYS A 430 -3.83 -18.19 16.79
C LYS A 430 -3.68 -18.69 18.23
N ILE A 431 -2.87 -17.99 19.05
CA ILE A 431 -2.65 -18.39 20.45
C ILE A 431 -3.95 -18.29 21.27
N LEU A 432 -4.77 -17.28 21.05
CA LEU A 432 -6.02 -17.04 21.77
C LEU A 432 -7.27 -17.52 21.03
N ASN A 433 -7.12 -18.17 19.86
CA ASN A 433 -8.20 -18.63 18.98
C ASN A 433 -9.16 -17.49 18.55
N ILE A 434 -8.65 -16.30 18.32
CA ILE A 434 -9.46 -15.13 17.91
C ILE A 434 -9.99 -15.37 16.50
N LYS A 435 -11.31 -15.24 16.32
CA LYS A 435 -12.02 -15.43 15.04
C LYS A 435 -12.56 -14.12 14.49
N VAL A 436 -12.76 -13.12 15.34
CA VAL A 436 -13.33 -11.83 14.94
C VAL A 436 -12.48 -10.68 15.49
N ARG A 437 -12.12 -9.75 14.63
CA ARG A 437 -11.48 -8.49 14.98
C ARG A 437 -12.50 -7.36 14.84
N PHE A 438 -12.88 -6.73 15.95
CA PHE A 438 -13.77 -5.57 15.92
C PHE A 438 -12.97 -4.28 15.83
N VAL A 439 -13.44 -3.35 15.02
CA VAL A 439 -12.88 -2.03 14.82
C VAL A 439 -14.00 -0.99 14.84
N GLY A 440 -13.72 0.21 15.33
CA GLY A 440 -14.64 1.33 15.21
C GLY A 440 -14.52 1.99 13.85
N GLU A 441 -15.63 2.43 13.26
CA GLU A 441 -15.63 3.30 12.08
C GLU A 441 -14.78 4.54 12.35
N GLU A 442 -13.95 4.93 11.37
CA GLU A 442 -13.05 6.09 11.50
C GLU A 442 -13.22 7.05 10.31
N PRO A 443 -14.14 8.03 10.42
CA PRO A 443 -14.40 8.96 9.34
C PRO A 443 -13.35 10.08 9.23
N ILE A 444 -12.57 10.36 10.26
CA ILE A 444 -11.72 11.55 10.37
C ILE A 444 -10.23 11.21 10.26
N ASP A 445 -9.74 10.26 11.09
CA ASP A 445 -8.32 9.92 11.17
C ASP A 445 -7.92 9.00 10.02
N MET A 446 -7.17 9.52 9.06
CA MET A 446 -6.72 8.78 7.88
C MET A 446 -5.83 7.58 8.23
N VAL A 447 -4.97 7.69 9.24
CA VAL A 447 -4.06 6.60 9.67
C VAL A 447 -4.87 5.43 10.24
N THR A 448 -5.85 5.71 11.09
CA THR A 448 -6.73 4.67 11.65
C THR A 448 -7.62 4.05 10.56
N ARG A 449 -8.10 4.84 9.60
CA ARG A 449 -8.87 4.33 8.45
C ARG A 449 -8.03 3.40 7.58
N GLN A 450 -6.77 3.76 7.32
CA GLN A 450 -5.84 2.91 6.58
C GLN A 450 -5.56 1.59 7.32
N TYR A 451 -5.41 1.67 8.64
CA TYR A 451 -5.22 0.49 9.47
C TYR A 451 -6.43 -0.44 9.43
N ASN A 452 -7.66 0.11 9.55
CA ASN A 452 -8.90 -0.65 9.40
C ASN A 452 -8.97 -1.36 8.05
N ARG A 453 -8.65 -0.65 6.97
CA ARG A 453 -8.62 -1.24 5.62
C ARG A 453 -7.57 -2.34 5.49
N SER A 454 -6.38 -2.14 6.01
CA SER A 454 -5.33 -3.17 6.03
C SER A 454 -5.79 -4.43 6.79
N MET A 455 -6.49 -4.26 7.92
CA MET A 455 -7.08 -5.39 8.64
C MET A 455 -8.14 -6.12 7.81
N GLN A 456 -9.05 -5.38 7.16
CA GLN A 456 -10.09 -5.97 6.28
C GLN A 456 -9.49 -6.75 5.09
N GLU A 457 -8.35 -6.30 4.57
CA GLU A 457 -7.66 -6.96 3.46
C GLU A 457 -6.84 -8.19 3.91
N ARG A 458 -6.22 -8.15 5.11
CA ARG A 458 -5.20 -9.12 5.51
C ARG A 458 -5.66 -10.16 6.53
N LEU A 459 -6.46 -9.78 7.53
CA LEU A 459 -6.88 -10.73 8.58
C LEU A 459 -7.71 -11.91 8.08
N PRO A 460 -8.54 -11.77 7.02
CA PRO A 460 -9.22 -12.93 6.43
C PRO A 460 -8.27 -14.03 5.93
N LEU A 461 -7.01 -13.71 5.59
CA LEU A 461 -5.99 -14.70 5.20
C LEU A 461 -5.65 -15.67 6.34
N TYR A 462 -5.84 -15.21 7.58
CA TYR A 462 -5.59 -15.97 8.80
C TYR A 462 -6.87 -16.56 9.39
N GLY A 463 -8.00 -16.48 8.66
CA GLY A 463 -9.30 -16.99 9.09
C GLY A 463 -9.99 -16.09 10.13
N ILE A 464 -9.66 -14.81 10.17
CA ILE A 464 -10.21 -13.82 11.11
C ILE A 464 -11.14 -12.89 10.34
N GLU A 465 -12.40 -12.81 10.76
CA GLU A 465 -13.37 -11.83 10.26
C GLU A 465 -13.06 -10.44 10.84
N VAL A 466 -13.19 -9.39 10.04
CA VAL A 466 -13.11 -8.00 10.54
C VAL A 466 -14.48 -7.37 10.51
N MET A 467 -14.96 -6.95 11.67
CA MET A 467 -16.27 -6.31 11.84
C MET A 467 -16.10 -4.85 12.24
N GLU A 468 -16.60 -3.96 11.39
CA GLU A 468 -16.62 -2.52 11.66
C GLU A 468 -17.92 -2.12 12.38
N ILE A 469 -17.79 -1.46 13.52
CA ILE A 469 -18.91 -0.97 14.34
C ILE A 469 -19.01 0.54 14.15
N LYS A 470 -20.18 1.03 13.80
CA LYS A 470 -20.47 2.47 13.67
C LYS A 470 -20.21 3.21 14.96
N ARG A 471 -19.69 4.42 14.86
CA ARG A 471 -19.46 5.28 16.03
C ARG A 471 -20.78 5.66 16.71
N LYS A 472 -20.72 5.75 18.04
CA LYS A 472 -21.81 6.33 18.82
C LYS A 472 -21.77 7.85 18.66
N GLU A 473 -22.87 8.42 18.22
CA GLU A 473 -23.10 9.86 18.17
C GLU A 473 -23.94 10.28 19.38
N MET A 474 -23.55 11.35 20.07
CA MET A 474 -24.37 12.06 21.04
C MET A 474 -24.77 13.42 20.46
N GLY A 475 -26.01 13.51 19.95
CA GLY A 475 -26.47 14.67 19.18
C GLY A 475 -25.66 14.81 17.87
N ALA A 476 -25.27 16.02 17.49
CA ALA A 476 -24.46 16.31 16.31
C ALA A 476 -22.94 16.21 16.54
N GLN A 477 -22.48 15.68 17.68
CA GLN A 477 -21.05 15.69 18.04
C GLN A 477 -20.51 14.28 18.34
N VAL A 478 -19.34 13.97 17.75
CA VAL A 478 -18.63 12.70 17.95
C VAL A 478 -17.91 12.70 19.30
N ILE A 479 -18.07 11.63 20.09
CA ILE A 479 -17.30 11.41 21.33
C ILE A 479 -15.87 11.01 20.94
N SER A 480 -14.87 11.82 21.33
CA SER A 480 -13.47 11.53 21.04
C SER A 480 -12.55 11.79 22.23
N ALA A 481 -11.49 10.98 22.35
CA ALA A 481 -10.46 11.17 23.37
C ALA A 481 -9.72 12.51 23.22
N SER A 482 -9.57 13.02 22.00
CA SER A 482 -8.97 14.35 21.74
C SER A 482 -9.80 15.49 22.34
N ARG A 483 -11.13 15.37 22.32
CA ARG A 483 -12.02 16.36 22.96
C ARG A 483 -11.86 16.34 24.47
N VAL A 484 -11.73 15.16 25.08
CA VAL A 484 -11.49 15.04 26.54
C VAL A 484 -10.18 15.74 26.92
N ARG A 485 -9.09 15.53 26.17
CA ARG A 485 -7.81 16.19 26.43
C ARG A 485 -7.91 17.71 26.31
N LYS A 486 -8.63 18.21 25.30
CA LYS A 486 -8.88 19.64 25.14
C LYS A 486 -9.70 20.24 26.30
N CYS A 487 -10.70 19.53 26.83
CA CYS A 487 -11.44 19.94 28.03
C CYS A 487 -10.52 19.97 29.26
N LEU A 488 -9.62 19.00 29.41
CA LEU A 488 -8.62 19.01 30.51
C LEU A 488 -7.69 20.21 30.44
N GLU A 489 -7.17 20.55 29.26
CA GLU A 489 -6.32 21.72 29.02
C GLU A 489 -7.03 23.02 29.46
N ASN A 490 -8.35 23.10 29.24
CA ASN A 490 -9.20 24.24 29.58
C ASN A 490 -9.80 24.15 31.00
N LYS A 491 -9.50 23.09 31.76
CA LYS A 491 -10.11 22.79 33.08
C LYS A 491 -11.65 22.69 33.05
N ASP A 492 -12.21 22.31 31.92
CA ASP A 492 -13.64 22.10 31.71
C ASP A 492 -14.06 20.68 32.13
N PHE A 493 -14.20 20.45 33.43
CA PHE A 493 -14.59 19.14 33.98
C PHE A 493 -16.04 18.78 33.68
N GLU A 494 -16.95 19.77 33.61
CA GLU A 494 -18.35 19.52 33.24
C GLU A 494 -18.45 18.97 31.80
N GLY A 495 -17.71 19.56 30.87
CA GLY A 495 -17.64 19.06 29.48
C GLY A 495 -17.03 17.67 29.36
N ILE A 496 -16.17 17.26 30.30
CA ILE A 496 -15.59 15.90 30.34
C ILE A 496 -16.64 14.88 30.77
N ARG A 497 -17.50 15.20 31.73
CA ARG A 497 -18.47 14.28 32.31
C ARG A 497 -19.38 13.61 31.29
N GLU A 498 -19.73 14.34 30.23
CA GLU A 498 -20.56 13.82 29.14
C GLU A 498 -19.79 12.91 28.16
N LEU A 499 -18.46 12.88 28.22
CA LEU A 499 -17.61 12.18 27.22
C LEU A 499 -17.03 10.87 27.75
N VAL A 500 -17.01 10.67 29.06
CA VAL A 500 -16.32 9.55 29.70
C VAL A 500 -17.22 8.79 30.68
N PRO A 501 -16.95 7.48 30.93
CA PRO A 501 -17.58 6.78 32.05
C PRO A 501 -17.25 7.41 33.42
N GLU A 502 -18.11 7.23 34.41
CA GLU A 502 -17.92 7.81 35.77
C GLU A 502 -16.55 7.42 36.36
N THR A 503 -16.12 6.17 36.20
CA THR A 503 -14.79 5.71 36.66
C THR A 503 -13.64 6.51 36.07
N THR A 504 -13.75 6.90 34.78
CA THR A 504 -12.77 7.77 34.12
C THR A 504 -12.89 9.21 34.59
N TYR A 505 -14.12 9.70 34.80
CA TYR A 505 -14.37 11.05 35.27
C TYR A 505 -13.76 11.27 36.67
N GLU A 506 -14.06 10.39 37.64
CA GLU A 506 -13.51 10.44 38.98
C GLU A 506 -11.98 10.44 38.99
N TYR A 507 -11.36 9.59 38.18
CA TYR A 507 -9.92 9.56 38.03
C TYR A 507 -9.36 10.89 37.52
N LEU A 508 -9.98 11.46 36.47
CA LEU A 508 -9.51 12.72 35.87
C LEU A 508 -9.65 13.90 36.84
N VAL A 509 -10.77 13.98 37.56
CA VAL A 509 -10.95 14.99 38.58
C VAL A 509 -9.90 14.84 39.67
N LYS A 510 -9.69 13.64 40.22
CA LYS A 510 -8.69 13.40 41.27
C LYS A 510 -7.26 13.75 40.85
N LYS A 511 -6.92 13.57 39.59
CA LYS A 511 -5.54 13.75 39.09
C LYS A 511 -5.24 15.16 38.59
N TYR A 512 -6.25 15.90 38.09
CA TYR A 512 -6.08 17.16 37.35
C TYR A 512 -6.87 18.36 37.91
N SER A 513 -7.74 18.19 38.92
CA SER A 513 -8.40 19.31 39.63
C SER A 513 -7.48 19.99 40.72
#